data_949eea39906854614b155b3b5b7ef159
#
_entry.id   949eea39906854614b155b3b5b7ef159
#
_cell.length_a   1.000
_cell.length_b   1.000
_cell.length_c   1.000
_cell.angle_alpha   90.00
_cell.angle_beta   90.00
_cell.angle_gamma   90.00
#
_symmetry.space_group_name_H-M   'P 1'
#
loop_
_entity.id
_entity.type
_entity.pdbx_description
1 polymer ?
#
loop_
_entity_poly.entity_id
_entity_poly.type
_entity_poly.pdbx_seq_one_letter_code
_entity_poly.pdbx_strand_id
1 'polypeptide(L)'
;MRANGRNVIALIGHHNVGKSVLFNRLTGRRVTVSNYPGTTVEVTRGPITGLPEALLLDTPGILTFPSHTEDERATSQALLEEPLRAILQVGDAKNLSRTLLLTLQLAELGLPQVLALNMADEAEARGVRIDPGQLETELAMRVVPTIAVRGQGLPELEGALASPAAPAVQLQYPPAVESALRELGQCLPGAQLKARGLGLLWLCGDPQVEQWLGSRMSPVAYAALAARRSELEAELGEAPAAAIQRAQLARAEQLAARALKARGRQAGGLAAWLGRLAVHRLWGIPTLLGILAALYVFVGLFGAGTLVGWLEGNLFGELLNPWIIRAVDRLSPLPLLTDLLVGQYGLWTMGMTYAFALILPIVSTFFLAFGVLEDSGYLPRLAVMSNRVFTRLGLNGKA
;
A
#
# COMPACT_ATOMS: atom_id res chain seq x y z
N MET A 1 10.77 -29.95 4.27
CA MET A 1 11.40 -30.26 2.97
C MET A 1 12.31 -29.06 2.61
N ARG A 2 13.62 -29.21 2.69
CA ARG A 2 14.56 -28.19 2.17
C ARG A 2 14.51 -28.29 0.65
N ALA A 3 14.01 -27.25 -0.02
CA ALA A 3 13.99 -27.20 -1.47
C ALA A 3 15.41 -27.25 -2.02
N ASN A 4 15.70 -28.28 -2.80
CA ASN A 4 16.96 -28.39 -3.54
C ASN A 4 17.04 -27.24 -4.56
N GLY A 5 17.99 -26.32 -4.34
CA GLY A 5 18.47 -25.33 -5.31
C GLY A 5 17.47 -24.26 -5.75
N ARG A 6 17.77 -22.99 -5.49
CA ARG A 6 17.23 -21.71 -6.07
C ARG A 6 15.89 -21.80 -6.82
N ASN A 7 14.81 -22.22 -6.17
CA ASN A 7 13.47 -22.25 -6.79
C ASN A 7 12.44 -21.39 -6.06
N VAL A 8 12.89 -20.47 -5.19
CA VAL A 8 12.01 -19.56 -4.48
C VAL A 8 11.92 -18.24 -5.24
N ILE A 9 10.71 -17.76 -5.46
CA ILE A 9 10.43 -16.43 -6.03
C ILE A 9 9.85 -15.57 -4.89
N ALA A 10 10.51 -14.47 -4.55
CA ALA A 10 10.02 -13.55 -3.52
C ALA A 10 9.00 -12.57 -4.12
N LEU A 11 7.80 -12.54 -3.55
CA LEU A 11 6.74 -11.58 -3.91
C LEU A 11 6.89 -10.32 -3.06
N ILE A 12 7.35 -9.24 -3.65
CA ILE A 12 7.68 -7.99 -2.98
C ILE A 12 6.83 -6.84 -3.52
N GLY A 13 6.44 -5.90 -2.68
CA GLY A 13 5.72 -4.70 -3.10
C GLY A 13 5.20 -3.90 -1.91
N HIS A 14 4.69 -2.72 -2.19
CA HIS A 14 4.12 -1.84 -1.17
C HIS A 14 2.87 -2.46 -0.52
N HIS A 15 2.43 -1.85 0.57
CA HIS A 15 1.11 -2.17 1.14
C HIS A 15 -0.01 -1.81 0.15
N ASN A 16 -1.08 -2.60 0.13
CA ASN A 16 -2.31 -2.36 -0.64
C ASN A 16 -2.14 -2.29 -2.18
N VAL A 17 -1.07 -2.86 -2.73
CA VAL A 17 -0.86 -2.95 -4.19
C VAL A 17 -1.47 -4.22 -4.81
N GLY A 18 -2.11 -5.07 -3.99
CA GLY A 18 -2.72 -6.31 -4.44
C GLY A 18 -1.82 -7.54 -4.39
N LYS A 19 -0.73 -7.54 -3.57
CA LYS A 19 0.17 -8.70 -3.38
C LYS A 19 -0.59 -9.99 -3.04
N SER A 20 -1.38 -9.97 -1.96
CA SER A 20 -2.10 -11.16 -1.50
C SER A 20 -3.13 -11.67 -2.51
N VAL A 21 -3.76 -10.77 -3.27
CA VAL A 21 -4.66 -11.15 -4.37
C VAL A 21 -3.87 -11.88 -5.46
N LEU A 22 -2.74 -11.31 -5.88
CA LEU A 22 -1.87 -11.90 -6.89
C LEU A 22 -1.28 -13.23 -6.42
N PHE A 23 -0.82 -13.30 -5.16
CA PHE A 23 -0.35 -14.52 -4.53
C PHE A 23 -1.40 -15.64 -4.59
N ASN A 24 -2.62 -15.37 -4.15
CA ASN A 24 -3.72 -16.35 -4.16
C ASN A 24 -4.09 -16.79 -5.57
N ARG A 25 -4.00 -15.90 -6.56
CA ARG A 25 -4.27 -16.24 -7.97
C ARG A 25 -3.19 -17.12 -8.57
N LEU A 26 -1.92 -16.87 -8.27
CA LEU A 26 -0.78 -17.65 -8.79
C LEU A 26 -0.61 -19.01 -8.11
N THR A 27 -0.92 -19.11 -6.79
CA THR A 27 -0.69 -20.33 -6.01
C THR A 27 -1.94 -21.20 -5.83
N GLY A 28 -3.11 -20.65 -6.09
CA GLY A 28 -4.38 -21.31 -5.77
C GLY A 28 -4.58 -21.46 -4.24
N ARG A 29 -5.15 -22.61 -3.80
CA ARG A 29 -5.47 -22.84 -2.38
C ARG A 29 -4.40 -23.66 -1.62
N ARG A 30 -3.27 -24.00 -2.26
CA ARG A 30 -2.22 -24.83 -1.65
C ARG A 30 -1.12 -23.96 -1.08
N VAL A 31 -1.32 -23.46 0.14
CA VAL A 31 -0.39 -22.54 0.80
C VAL A 31 0.01 -23.06 2.18
N THR A 32 1.23 -22.76 2.58
CA THR A 32 1.74 -23.03 3.93
C THR A 32 2.07 -21.69 4.59
N VAL A 33 1.51 -21.45 5.76
CA VAL A 33 1.78 -20.28 6.58
C VAL A 33 2.81 -20.66 7.66
N SER A 34 3.83 -19.83 7.86
CA SER A 34 4.83 -20.00 8.90
C SER A 34 5.38 -18.63 9.31
N ASN A 35 5.87 -18.52 10.53
CA ASN A 35 6.60 -17.33 10.92
C ASN A 35 7.98 -17.31 10.27
N TYR A 36 8.48 -16.13 9.90
CA TYR A 36 9.85 -15.98 9.42
C TYR A 36 10.80 -16.21 10.59
N PRO A 37 11.90 -16.98 10.43
CA PRO A 37 12.81 -17.32 11.53
C PRO A 37 13.30 -16.07 12.28
N GLY A 38 13.12 -16.06 13.61
CA GLY A 38 13.55 -14.95 14.47
C GLY A 38 12.65 -13.71 14.47
N THR A 39 11.46 -13.79 13.89
CA THR A 39 10.45 -12.70 13.88
C THR A 39 9.06 -13.21 14.26
N THR A 40 8.16 -12.29 14.61
CA THR A 40 6.72 -12.58 14.79
C THR A 40 5.93 -12.49 13.47
N VAL A 41 6.63 -12.17 12.38
CA VAL A 41 6.03 -11.89 11.08
C VAL A 41 5.68 -13.19 10.36
N GLU A 42 4.43 -13.33 9.96
CA GLU A 42 3.95 -14.45 9.16
C GLU A 42 4.33 -14.29 7.70
N VAL A 43 4.87 -15.37 7.12
CA VAL A 43 5.12 -15.49 5.69
C VAL A 43 4.39 -16.69 5.12
N THR A 44 3.86 -16.53 3.92
CA THR A 44 3.11 -17.58 3.24
C THR A 44 3.89 -18.09 2.03
N ARG A 45 3.91 -19.41 1.84
CA ARG A 45 4.58 -20.05 0.71
C ARG A 45 3.60 -20.95 -0.05
N GLY A 46 3.67 -20.93 -1.36
CA GLY A 46 2.86 -21.80 -2.21
C GLY A 46 3.50 -22.06 -3.57
N PRO A 47 3.25 -23.24 -4.19
CA PRO A 47 3.71 -23.51 -5.56
C PRO A 47 2.94 -22.62 -6.55
N ILE A 48 3.63 -22.15 -7.58
CA ILE A 48 3.00 -21.39 -8.67
C ILE A 48 2.30 -22.40 -9.60
N THR A 49 1.03 -22.16 -9.93
CA THR A 49 0.20 -23.10 -10.73
C THR A 49 0.81 -23.39 -12.09
N GLY A 50 1.29 -22.36 -12.80
CA GLY A 50 1.96 -22.49 -14.10
C GLY A 50 3.44 -22.90 -14.05
N LEU A 51 4.05 -22.94 -12.84
CA LEU A 51 5.46 -23.28 -12.59
C LEU A 51 5.58 -24.10 -11.31
N PRO A 52 5.15 -25.38 -11.31
CA PRO A 52 5.04 -26.17 -10.08
C PRO A 52 6.36 -26.41 -9.36
N GLU A 53 7.49 -26.29 -10.04
CA GLU A 53 8.83 -26.36 -9.45
C GLU A 53 9.24 -25.11 -8.70
N ALA A 54 8.54 -23.97 -8.89
CA ALA A 54 8.82 -22.71 -8.23
C ALA A 54 7.87 -22.48 -7.05
N LEU A 55 8.43 -22.07 -5.91
CA LEU A 55 7.70 -21.65 -4.73
C LEU A 55 7.62 -20.12 -4.68
N LEU A 56 6.42 -19.59 -4.59
CA LEU A 56 6.18 -18.18 -4.34
C LEU A 56 6.20 -17.93 -2.83
N LEU A 57 7.03 -17.01 -2.38
CA LEU A 57 7.14 -16.56 -1.00
C LEU A 57 6.48 -15.18 -0.89
N ASP A 58 5.33 -15.09 -0.21
CA ASP A 58 4.69 -13.79 0.09
C ASP A 58 5.45 -13.12 1.23
N THR A 59 6.05 -11.97 0.94
CA THR A 59 6.73 -11.16 1.95
C THR A 59 5.82 -10.04 2.43
N PRO A 60 6.00 -9.54 3.66
CA PRO A 60 5.32 -8.34 4.12
C PRO A 60 5.50 -7.16 3.16
N GLY A 61 4.60 -6.17 3.28
CA GLY A 61 4.70 -4.96 2.48
C GLY A 61 5.92 -4.13 2.87
N ILE A 62 6.66 -3.65 1.88
CA ILE A 62 7.81 -2.76 2.07
C ILE A 62 7.54 -1.41 1.43
N LEU A 63 7.93 -0.33 2.09
CA LEU A 63 7.80 1.03 1.54
C LEU A 63 9.03 1.40 0.72
N THR A 64 10.20 1.17 1.26
CA THR A 64 11.51 1.50 0.67
C THR A 64 12.62 0.81 1.44
N PHE A 65 13.82 0.80 0.91
CA PHE A 65 15.04 0.48 1.63
C PHE A 65 15.76 1.77 2.07
N PRO A 66 16.43 1.77 3.26
CA PRO A 66 16.59 0.68 4.24
C PRO A 66 15.31 0.33 4.99
N SER A 67 15.29 -0.87 5.56
CA SER A 67 14.16 -1.37 6.35
C SER A 67 14.08 -0.69 7.72
N HIS A 68 12.89 -0.17 8.07
CA HIS A 68 12.65 0.53 9.34
C HIS A 68 11.67 -0.22 10.25
N THR A 69 10.68 -0.89 9.66
CA THR A 69 9.66 -1.65 10.40
C THR A 69 10.04 -3.12 10.53
N GLU A 70 9.39 -3.85 11.43
CA GLU A 70 9.59 -5.29 11.60
C GLU A 70 9.24 -6.08 10.34
N ASP A 71 8.15 -5.70 9.68
CA ASP A 71 7.71 -6.27 8.39
C ASP A 71 8.77 -6.08 7.29
N GLU A 72 9.32 -4.87 7.17
CA GLU A 72 10.36 -4.57 6.20
C GLU A 72 11.65 -5.34 6.48
N ARG A 73 12.01 -5.52 7.76
CA ARG A 73 13.16 -6.33 8.17
C ARG A 73 13.01 -7.80 7.76
N ALA A 74 11.81 -8.38 7.91
CA ALA A 74 11.56 -9.74 7.45
C ALA A 74 11.76 -9.87 5.93
N THR A 75 11.36 -8.85 5.16
CA THR A 75 11.61 -8.82 3.71
C THR A 75 13.10 -8.68 3.37
N SER A 76 13.85 -7.79 4.05
CA SER A 76 15.31 -7.66 3.89
C SER A 76 16.03 -8.96 4.24
N GLN A 77 15.63 -9.63 5.32
CA GLN A 77 16.19 -10.91 5.73
C GLN A 77 15.91 -12.00 4.69
N ALA A 78 14.68 -12.06 4.12
CA ALA A 78 14.36 -13.00 3.06
C ALA A 78 15.23 -12.79 1.81
N LEU A 79 15.54 -11.53 1.44
CA LEU A 79 16.44 -11.22 0.34
C LEU A 79 17.89 -11.66 0.60
N LEU A 80 18.33 -11.67 1.86
CA LEU A 80 19.70 -12.06 2.25
C LEU A 80 19.87 -13.57 2.39
N GLU A 81 18.87 -14.28 2.91
CA GLU A 81 19.02 -15.67 3.40
C GLU A 81 18.30 -16.72 2.55
N GLU A 82 17.19 -16.37 1.87
CA GLU A 82 16.45 -17.34 1.05
C GLU A 82 17.15 -17.58 -0.28
N PRO A 83 17.22 -18.84 -0.78
CA PRO A 83 17.83 -19.17 -2.08
C PRO A 83 16.93 -18.69 -3.24
N LEU A 84 16.90 -17.40 -3.48
CA LEU A 84 16.00 -16.80 -4.44
C LEU A 84 16.42 -17.06 -5.90
N ARG A 85 15.46 -17.52 -6.71
CA ARG A 85 15.55 -17.59 -8.15
C ARG A 85 15.29 -16.24 -8.79
N ALA A 86 14.28 -15.52 -8.27
CA ALA A 86 13.85 -14.23 -8.80
C ALA A 86 13.04 -13.43 -7.78
N ILE A 87 12.81 -12.18 -8.09
CA ILE A 87 11.87 -11.30 -7.40
C ILE A 87 10.66 -11.07 -8.33
N LEU A 88 9.46 -11.32 -7.83
CA LEU A 88 8.22 -10.81 -8.42
C LEU A 88 7.81 -9.55 -7.66
N GLN A 89 8.05 -8.40 -8.26
CA GLN A 89 7.60 -7.14 -7.68
C GLN A 89 6.17 -6.83 -8.10
N VAL A 90 5.30 -6.50 -7.14
CA VAL A 90 3.95 -5.98 -7.41
C VAL A 90 3.95 -4.48 -7.20
N GLY A 91 3.66 -3.73 -8.26
CA GLY A 91 3.60 -2.28 -8.26
C GLY A 91 2.19 -1.75 -8.54
N ASP A 92 1.89 -0.57 -8.04
CA ASP A 92 0.65 0.16 -8.32
C ASP A 92 0.82 1.04 -9.56
N ALA A 93 0.08 0.73 -10.63
CA ALA A 93 0.11 1.49 -11.87
C ALA A 93 -0.34 2.96 -11.69
N LYS A 94 -1.17 3.26 -10.70
CA LYS A 94 -1.61 4.63 -10.40
C LYS A 94 -0.50 5.51 -9.83
N ASN A 95 0.48 4.88 -9.17
CA ASN A 95 1.59 5.54 -8.47
C ASN A 95 2.94 5.09 -9.05
N LEU A 96 3.12 5.29 -10.36
CA LEU A 96 4.25 4.75 -11.11
C LEU A 96 5.61 5.17 -10.53
N SER A 97 5.81 6.44 -10.15
CA SER A 97 7.08 6.91 -9.59
C SER A 97 7.45 6.17 -8.31
N ARG A 98 6.48 5.93 -7.42
CA ARG A 98 6.71 5.17 -6.19
C ARG A 98 7.02 3.70 -6.47
N THR A 99 6.31 3.10 -7.42
CA THR A 99 6.58 1.73 -7.87
C THR A 99 7.99 1.61 -8.42
N LEU A 100 8.41 2.54 -9.29
CA LEU A 100 9.73 2.53 -9.92
C LEU A 100 10.87 2.82 -8.94
N LEU A 101 10.63 3.59 -7.88
CA LEU A 101 11.64 3.77 -6.82
C LEU A 101 12.01 2.41 -6.19
N LEU A 102 11.03 1.62 -5.78
CA LEU A 102 11.27 0.28 -5.26
C LEU A 102 11.86 -0.64 -6.33
N THR A 103 11.39 -0.53 -7.58
CA THR A 103 11.96 -1.29 -8.72
C THR A 103 13.47 -1.08 -8.86
N LEU A 104 13.92 0.17 -8.81
CA LEU A 104 15.32 0.52 -8.92
C LEU A 104 16.15 0.01 -7.73
N GLN A 105 15.60 0.12 -6.52
CA GLN A 105 16.24 -0.41 -5.30
C GLN A 105 16.46 -1.93 -5.39
N LEU A 106 15.43 -2.66 -5.85
CA LEU A 106 15.52 -4.11 -6.04
C LEU A 106 16.46 -4.48 -7.20
N ALA A 107 16.48 -3.69 -8.27
CA ALA A 107 17.35 -3.91 -9.42
C ALA A 107 18.85 -3.85 -9.05
N GLU A 108 19.24 -2.93 -8.17
CA GLU A 108 20.61 -2.80 -7.66
C GLU A 108 21.06 -4.05 -6.87
N LEU A 109 20.13 -4.85 -6.33
CA LEU A 109 20.45 -6.12 -5.65
C LEU A 109 20.95 -7.18 -6.64
N GLY A 110 20.65 -7.04 -7.93
CA GLY A 110 21.17 -7.87 -9.01
C GLY A 110 20.53 -9.25 -9.14
N LEU A 111 19.41 -9.50 -8.46
CA LEU A 111 18.59 -10.69 -8.66
C LEU A 111 17.73 -10.56 -9.93
N PRO A 112 17.40 -11.67 -10.62
CA PRO A 112 16.40 -11.66 -11.66
C PRO A 112 15.07 -11.08 -11.13
N GLN A 113 14.41 -10.22 -11.93
CA GLN A 113 13.23 -9.49 -11.48
C GLN A 113 12.17 -9.42 -12.57
N VAL A 114 10.89 -9.51 -12.15
CA VAL A 114 9.71 -9.25 -12.98
C VAL A 114 8.84 -8.24 -12.25
N LEU A 115 8.36 -7.22 -12.95
CA LEU A 115 7.41 -6.23 -12.41
C LEU A 115 6.00 -6.56 -12.88
N ALA A 116 5.13 -6.95 -11.95
CA ALA A 116 3.68 -6.96 -12.15
C ALA A 116 3.14 -5.56 -11.87
N LEU A 117 2.77 -4.82 -12.92
CA LEU A 117 2.20 -3.49 -12.81
C LEU A 117 0.68 -3.60 -12.63
N ASN A 118 0.25 -3.73 -11.38
CA ASN A 118 -1.14 -4.03 -11.01
C ASN A 118 -2.03 -2.80 -10.98
N MET A 119 -3.36 -3.01 -10.95
CA MET A 119 -4.39 -1.96 -10.99
C MET A 119 -4.32 -1.14 -12.29
N ALA A 120 -4.00 -1.79 -13.41
CA ALA A 120 -3.88 -1.14 -14.70
C ALA A 120 -5.20 -0.49 -15.16
N ASP A 121 -6.35 -1.12 -14.85
CA ASP A 121 -7.69 -0.58 -15.10
C ASP A 121 -7.99 0.70 -14.31
N GLU A 122 -7.58 0.75 -13.05
CA GLU A 122 -7.76 1.95 -12.23
C GLU A 122 -6.84 3.09 -12.68
N ALA A 123 -5.63 2.78 -13.15
CA ALA A 123 -4.72 3.75 -13.73
C ALA A 123 -5.33 4.34 -15.02
N GLU A 124 -5.85 3.50 -15.90
CA GLU A 124 -6.50 3.94 -17.15
C GLU A 124 -7.77 4.76 -16.88
N ALA A 125 -8.59 4.35 -15.90
CA ALA A 125 -9.76 5.11 -15.47
C ALA A 125 -9.40 6.52 -14.94
N ARG A 126 -8.20 6.69 -14.39
CA ARG A 126 -7.65 8.00 -13.96
C ARG A 126 -6.93 8.75 -15.09
N GLY A 127 -6.97 8.24 -16.31
CA GLY A 127 -6.29 8.84 -17.47
C GLY A 127 -4.77 8.65 -17.46
N VAL A 128 -4.26 7.72 -16.67
CA VAL A 128 -2.82 7.37 -16.62
C VAL A 128 -2.61 6.22 -17.60
N ARG A 129 -1.99 6.51 -18.74
CA ARG A 129 -1.59 5.50 -19.73
C ARG A 129 -0.09 5.29 -19.66
N ILE A 130 0.31 4.08 -19.30
CA ILE A 130 1.72 3.67 -19.15
C ILE A 130 2.10 2.87 -20.38
N ASP A 131 3.34 3.05 -20.84
CA ASP A 131 3.97 2.20 -21.87
C ASP A 131 4.82 1.12 -21.18
N PRO A 132 4.34 -0.15 -21.08
CA PRO A 132 5.15 -1.21 -20.49
C PRO A 132 6.41 -1.51 -21.31
N GLY A 133 6.33 -1.43 -22.65
CA GLY A 133 7.48 -1.68 -23.53
C GLY A 133 8.62 -0.67 -23.34
N GLN A 134 8.28 0.60 -23.11
CA GLN A 134 9.26 1.62 -22.74
C GLN A 134 9.94 1.29 -21.40
N LEU A 135 9.18 0.84 -20.41
CA LEU A 135 9.73 0.42 -19.13
C LEU A 135 10.61 -0.83 -19.27
N GLU A 136 10.18 -1.83 -20.04
CA GLU A 136 10.99 -3.03 -20.32
C GLU A 136 12.34 -2.67 -20.94
N THR A 137 12.34 -1.74 -21.88
CA THR A 137 13.56 -1.27 -22.56
C THR A 137 14.50 -0.54 -21.60
N GLU A 138 13.95 0.37 -20.79
CA GLU A 138 14.75 1.19 -19.84
C GLU A 138 15.28 0.37 -18.64
N LEU A 139 14.54 -0.64 -18.21
CA LEU A 139 14.85 -1.48 -17.04
C LEU A 139 15.58 -2.78 -17.45
N ALA A 140 15.53 -3.17 -18.73
CA ALA A 140 15.99 -4.44 -19.27
C ALA A 140 15.40 -5.66 -18.52
N MET A 141 14.13 -5.58 -18.14
CA MET A 141 13.39 -6.67 -17.47
C MET A 141 11.92 -6.65 -17.90
N ARG A 142 11.22 -7.75 -17.67
CA ARG A 142 9.79 -7.86 -18.01
C ARG A 142 8.90 -7.01 -17.09
N VAL A 143 7.99 -6.26 -17.73
CA VAL A 143 6.97 -5.44 -17.05
C VAL A 143 5.59 -5.87 -17.56
N VAL A 144 4.81 -6.54 -16.71
CA VAL A 144 3.53 -7.11 -17.09
C VAL A 144 2.40 -6.31 -16.46
N PRO A 145 1.56 -5.61 -17.24
CA PRO A 145 0.34 -5.01 -16.72
C PRO A 145 -0.62 -6.09 -16.21
N THR A 146 -1.16 -5.91 -15.01
CA THR A 146 -2.07 -6.89 -14.41
C THR A 146 -3.31 -6.23 -13.81
N ILE A 147 -4.41 -7.00 -13.77
CA ILE A 147 -5.60 -6.70 -12.97
C ILE A 147 -5.86 -7.95 -12.13
N ALA A 148 -5.18 -8.03 -10.99
CA ALA A 148 -5.15 -9.24 -10.15
C ALA A 148 -6.54 -9.72 -9.73
N VAL A 149 -7.47 -8.82 -9.43
CA VAL A 149 -8.86 -9.16 -9.07
C VAL A 149 -9.61 -9.87 -10.19
N ARG A 150 -9.30 -9.56 -11.46
CA ARG A 150 -9.91 -10.17 -12.65
C ARG A 150 -9.10 -11.32 -13.25
N GLY A 151 -7.88 -11.55 -12.73
CA GLY A 151 -6.97 -12.56 -13.28
C GLY A 151 -6.34 -12.19 -14.63
N GLN A 152 -6.41 -10.92 -15.04
CA GLN A 152 -5.82 -10.47 -16.29
C GLN A 152 -4.30 -10.27 -16.14
N GLY A 153 -3.54 -10.67 -17.16
CA GLY A 153 -2.07 -10.61 -17.17
C GLY A 153 -1.37 -11.76 -16.43
N LEU A 154 -2.11 -12.75 -15.87
CA LEU A 154 -1.50 -13.88 -15.15
C LEU A 154 -0.72 -14.84 -16.05
N PRO A 155 -1.22 -15.26 -17.24
CA PRO A 155 -0.45 -16.11 -18.14
C PRO A 155 0.85 -15.47 -18.60
N GLU A 156 0.83 -14.19 -18.92
CA GLU A 156 2.01 -13.42 -19.32
C GLU A 156 3.01 -13.30 -18.16
N LEU A 157 2.51 -13.16 -16.93
CA LEU A 157 3.31 -13.09 -15.72
C LEU A 157 3.99 -14.44 -15.43
N GLU A 158 3.26 -15.57 -15.54
CA GLU A 158 3.83 -16.92 -15.41
C GLU A 158 4.90 -17.17 -16.48
N GLY A 159 4.66 -16.77 -17.72
CA GLY A 159 5.64 -16.83 -18.80
C GLY A 159 6.91 -16.02 -18.50
N ALA A 160 6.76 -14.80 -17.94
CA ALA A 160 7.88 -13.96 -17.53
C ALA A 160 8.66 -14.58 -16.36
N LEU A 161 7.99 -15.21 -15.41
CA LEU A 161 8.62 -15.89 -14.27
C LEU A 161 9.31 -17.20 -14.64
N ALA A 162 8.96 -17.83 -15.75
CA ALA A 162 9.64 -19.01 -16.25
C ALA A 162 11.10 -18.69 -16.63
N SER A 163 11.36 -17.50 -17.19
CA SER A 163 12.70 -17.07 -17.61
C SER A 163 12.96 -15.61 -17.18
N PRO A 164 13.10 -15.34 -15.87
CA PRO A 164 13.29 -13.99 -15.37
C PRO A 164 14.70 -13.50 -15.67
N ALA A 165 14.82 -12.23 -16.10
CA ALA A 165 16.10 -11.58 -16.37
C ALA A 165 16.51 -10.68 -15.19
N ALA A 166 17.84 -10.59 -14.95
CA ALA A 166 18.37 -9.60 -14.03
C ALA A 166 18.32 -8.22 -14.71
N PRO A 167 17.77 -7.18 -14.05
CA PRO A 167 17.76 -5.84 -14.58
C PRO A 167 19.19 -5.35 -14.92
N ALA A 168 19.33 -4.65 -16.04
CA ALA A 168 20.62 -4.08 -16.45
C ALA A 168 20.72 -2.57 -16.17
N VAL A 169 19.72 -2.02 -15.47
CA VAL A 169 19.73 -0.61 -15.07
C VAL A 169 20.79 -0.38 -13.98
N GLN A 170 21.69 0.57 -14.22
CA GLN A 170 22.61 1.06 -13.20
C GLN A 170 22.33 2.53 -12.93
N LEU A 171 22.16 2.85 -11.66
CA LEU A 171 22.04 4.23 -11.23
C LEU A 171 23.44 4.84 -11.10
N GLN A 172 23.55 6.12 -11.41
CA GLN A 172 24.75 6.90 -11.16
C GLN A 172 24.59 7.66 -9.85
N TYR A 173 25.47 7.40 -8.92
CA TYR A 173 25.54 8.09 -7.66
C TYR A 173 26.65 9.16 -7.68
N PRO A 174 26.71 10.07 -6.68
CA PRO A 174 27.84 10.97 -6.55
C PRO A 174 29.20 10.21 -6.60
N PRO A 175 30.26 10.81 -7.16
CA PRO A 175 31.56 10.12 -7.34
C PRO A 175 32.11 9.50 -6.04
N ALA A 176 31.93 10.17 -4.92
CA ALA A 176 32.34 9.67 -3.61
C ALA A 176 31.62 8.36 -3.24
N VAL A 177 30.29 8.28 -3.46
CA VAL A 177 29.51 7.07 -3.24
C VAL A 177 29.96 5.94 -4.17
N GLU A 178 30.20 6.24 -5.46
CA GLU A 178 30.69 5.24 -6.43
C GLU A 178 32.10 4.71 -6.06
N SER A 179 32.97 5.57 -5.53
CA SER A 179 34.29 5.14 -5.03
C SER A 179 34.12 4.21 -3.82
N ALA A 180 33.32 4.62 -2.84
CA ALA A 180 33.05 3.80 -1.67
C ALA A 180 32.45 2.43 -2.03
N LEU A 181 31.49 2.38 -2.98
CA LEU A 181 30.90 1.12 -3.44
C LEU A 181 31.91 0.17 -4.10
N ARG A 182 32.87 0.71 -4.86
CA ARG A 182 33.96 -0.11 -5.46
C ARG A 182 34.88 -0.69 -4.39
N GLU A 183 35.27 0.11 -3.41
CA GLU A 183 36.09 -0.31 -2.29
C GLU A 183 35.38 -1.37 -1.43
N LEU A 184 34.12 -1.10 -1.05
CA LEU A 184 33.28 -2.03 -0.30
C LEU A 184 33.11 -3.37 -1.05
N GLY A 185 32.92 -3.31 -2.36
CA GLY A 185 32.75 -4.51 -3.20
C GLY A 185 33.92 -5.49 -3.14
N GLN A 186 35.14 -5.03 -2.78
CA GLN A 186 36.32 -5.87 -2.60
C GLN A 186 36.40 -6.54 -1.23
N CYS A 187 35.73 -5.95 -0.23
CA CYS A 187 35.80 -6.37 1.17
C CYS A 187 34.57 -7.14 1.63
N LEU A 188 33.45 -7.00 0.93
CA LEU A 188 32.19 -7.65 1.33
C LEU A 188 32.23 -9.17 1.13
N PRO A 189 31.68 -9.97 2.06
CA PRO A 189 31.59 -11.41 1.90
C PRO A 189 30.66 -11.78 0.74
N GLY A 190 30.91 -12.94 0.14
CA GLY A 190 30.05 -13.47 -0.92
C GLY A 190 28.61 -13.67 -0.45
N ALA A 191 27.67 -13.15 -1.22
CA ALA A 191 26.23 -13.25 -0.98
C ALA A 191 25.50 -13.58 -2.29
N GLN A 192 24.22 -13.93 -2.21
CA GLN A 192 23.40 -14.05 -3.40
C GLN A 192 23.10 -12.68 -4.04
N LEU A 193 23.09 -11.61 -3.25
CA LEU A 193 23.01 -10.24 -3.72
C LEU A 193 24.32 -9.79 -4.31
N LYS A 194 24.27 -8.95 -5.35
CA LYS A 194 25.50 -8.32 -5.86
C LYS A 194 26.15 -7.46 -4.79
N ALA A 195 27.47 -7.45 -4.74
CA ALA A 195 28.27 -6.67 -3.78
C ALA A 195 27.88 -5.18 -3.79
N ARG A 196 27.56 -4.61 -4.97
CA ARG A 196 27.05 -3.24 -5.12
C ARG A 196 25.75 -3.02 -4.34
N GLY A 197 24.75 -3.91 -4.52
CA GLY A 197 23.45 -3.81 -3.82
C GLY A 197 23.60 -3.97 -2.32
N LEU A 198 24.42 -4.93 -1.88
CA LEU A 198 24.74 -5.13 -0.46
C LEU A 198 25.43 -3.90 0.14
N GLY A 199 26.39 -3.31 -0.60
CA GLY A 199 27.07 -2.08 -0.20
C GLY A 199 26.12 -0.88 -0.11
N LEU A 200 25.18 -0.73 -1.05
CA LEU A 200 24.15 0.32 -0.99
C LEU A 200 23.27 0.20 0.23
N LEU A 201 22.74 -1.00 0.52
CA LEU A 201 21.93 -1.24 1.71
C LEU A 201 22.71 -0.93 2.99
N TRP A 202 23.99 -1.34 3.05
CA TRP A 202 24.85 -1.06 4.19
C TRP A 202 25.16 0.44 4.34
N LEU A 203 25.48 1.16 3.27
CA LEU A 203 25.67 2.62 3.29
C LEU A 203 24.40 3.37 3.72
N CYS A 204 23.24 2.84 3.37
CA CYS A 204 21.96 3.39 3.81
C CYS A 204 21.61 3.03 5.27
N GLY A 205 22.36 2.14 5.93
CA GLY A 205 22.11 1.75 7.32
C GLY A 205 20.98 0.75 7.48
N ASP A 206 20.84 -0.23 6.55
CA ASP A 206 19.86 -1.30 6.73
C ASP A 206 20.24 -2.21 7.91
N PRO A 207 19.41 -2.32 8.96
CA PRO A 207 19.77 -3.05 10.18
C PRO A 207 20.00 -4.55 9.93
N GLN A 208 19.29 -5.15 8.96
CA GLN A 208 19.45 -6.58 8.65
C GLN A 208 20.78 -6.84 7.94
N VAL A 209 21.20 -5.92 7.07
CA VAL A 209 22.51 -6.00 6.42
C VAL A 209 23.64 -5.78 7.43
N GLU A 210 23.47 -4.83 8.36
CA GLU A 210 24.45 -4.60 9.43
C GLU A 210 24.62 -5.86 10.30
N GLN A 211 23.54 -6.48 10.74
CA GLN A 211 23.55 -7.72 11.51
C GLN A 211 24.16 -8.89 10.71
N TRP A 212 23.78 -9.02 9.43
CA TRP A 212 24.24 -10.08 8.54
C TRP A 212 25.76 -9.98 8.30
N LEU A 213 26.29 -8.78 8.06
CA LEU A 213 27.72 -8.54 7.92
C LEU A 213 28.49 -8.77 9.22
N GLY A 214 27.96 -8.25 10.34
CA GLY A 214 28.58 -8.43 11.64
C GLY A 214 28.74 -9.89 12.06
N SER A 215 27.83 -10.78 11.60
CA SER A 215 27.93 -12.23 11.85
C SER A 215 28.91 -12.99 10.93
N ARG A 216 29.36 -12.38 9.81
CA ARG A 216 30.17 -13.03 8.76
C ARG A 216 31.55 -12.42 8.57
N MET A 217 31.80 -11.26 9.16
CA MET A 217 33.08 -10.56 9.07
C MET A 217 33.84 -10.58 10.39
N SER A 218 35.16 -10.47 10.32
CA SER A 218 35.97 -10.26 11.54
C SER A 218 35.67 -8.86 12.09
N PRO A 219 35.79 -8.66 13.42
CA PRO A 219 35.59 -7.37 14.06
C PRO A 219 36.43 -6.25 13.45
N VAL A 220 37.66 -6.56 13.03
CA VAL A 220 38.59 -5.60 12.40
C VAL A 220 38.09 -5.19 11.02
N ALA A 221 37.66 -6.15 10.19
CA ALA A 221 37.12 -5.87 8.86
C ALA A 221 35.81 -5.07 8.94
N TYR A 222 34.94 -5.40 9.89
CA TYR A 222 33.69 -4.67 10.10
C TYR A 222 33.96 -3.23 10.58
N ALA A 223 34.93 -3.03 11.49
CA ALA A 223 35.32 -1.69 11.95
C ALA A 223 35.89 -0.84 10.78
N ALA A 224 36.64 -1.45 9.85
CA ALA A 224 37.15 -0.76 8.66
C ALA A 224 35.99 -0.29 7.74
N LEU A 225 34.96 -1.14 7.56
CA LEU A 225 33.75 -0.72 6.81
C LEU A 225 33.03 0.44 7.51
N ALA A 226 32.90 0.41 8.83
CA ALA A 226 32.26 1.47 9.61
C ALA A 226 33.04 2.80 9.51
N ALA A 227 34.38 2.74 9.58
CA ALA A 227 35.24 3.91 9.39
C ALA A 227 35.03 4.51 7.99
N ARG A 228 35.02 3.68 6.94
CA ARG A 228 34.80 4.14 5.56
C ARG A 228 33.44 4.82 5.35
N ARG A 229 32.39 4.34 6.02
CA ARG A 229 31.08 4.98 5.99
C ARG A 229 31.11 6.37 6.65
N SER A 230 31.81 6.51 7.79
CA SER A 230 31.96 7.79 8.48
C SER A 230 32.81 8.79 7.67
N GLU A 231 33.86 8.33 6.98
CA GLU A 231 34.63 9.15 6.04
C GLU A 231 33.78 9.65 4.88
N LEU A 232 32.98 8.76 4.29
CA LEU A 232 32.05 9.11 3.21
C LEU A 232 31.02 10.15 3.66
N GLU A 233 30.49 10.03 4.87
CA GLU A 233 29.56 11.01 5.44
C GLU A 233 30.22 12.39 5.60
N ALA A 234 31.46 12.40 6.07
CA ALA A 234 32.25 13.63 6.18
C ALA A 234 32.56 14.26 4.79
N GLU A 235 32.86 13.44 3.78
CA GLU A 235 33.15 13.86 2.40
C GLU A 235 31.87 14.44 1.73
N LEU A 236 30.72 13.83 1.95
CA LEU A 236 29.43 14.26 1.38
C LEU A 236 28.84 15.47 2.13
N GLY A 237 29.20 15.68 3.39
CA GLY A 237 28.56 16.67 4.28
C GLY A 237 27.12 16.34 4.64
N GLU A 238 26.66 15.12 4.33
CA GLU A 238 25.33 14.61 4.64
C GLU A 238 25.37 13.07 4.79
N ALA A 239 24.33 12.48 5.38
CA ALA A 239 24.22 11.02 5.48
C ALA A 239 24.22 10.36 4.09
N PRO A 240 25.03 9.31 3.84
CA PRO A 240 25.08 8.61 2.55
C PRO A 240 23.70 8.16 2.04
N ALA A 241 22.82 7.74 2.95
CA ALA A 241 21.44 7.37 2.64
C ALA A 241 20.67 8.49 1.93
N ALA A 242 20.85 9.74 2.34
CA ALA A 242 20.15 10.88 1.75
C ALA A 242 20.58 11.13 0.30
N ALA A 243 21.89 11.07 0.03
CA ALA A 243 22.44 11.22 -1.32
C ALA A 243 21.99 10.07 -2.25
N ILE A 244 22.01 8.84 -1.76
CA ILE A 244 21.59 7.64 -2.49
C ILE A 244 20.09 7.70 -2.81
N GLN A 245 19.24 7.96 -1.82
CA GLN A 245 17.78 8.03 -2.02
C GLN A 245 17.38 9.15 -2.96
N ARG A 246 18.05 10.30 -2.91
CA ARG A 246 17.81 11.42 -3.84
C ARG A 246 18.09 11.03 -5.29
N ALA A 247 19.20 10.33 -5.55
CA ALA A 247 19.53 9.84 -6.89
C ALA A 247 18.52 8.79 -7.39
N GLN A 248 18.12 7.85 -6.52
CA GLN A 248 17.11 6.85 -6.82
C GLN A 248 15.75 7.48 -7.16
N LEU A 249 15.30 8.46 -6.35
CA LEU A 249 14.04 9.15 -6.57
C LEU A 249 14.06 9.94 -7.89
N ALA A 250 15.13 10.70 -8.14
CA ALA A 250 15.27 11.46 -9.39
C ALA A 250 15.21 10.55 -10.62
N ARG A 251 15.85 9.37 -10.57
CA ARG A 251 15.81 8.40 -11.67
C ARG A 251 14.42 7.77 -11.81
N ALA A 252 13.75 7.43 -10.72
CA ALA A 252 12.39 6.90 -10.74
C ALA A 252 11.40 7.89 -11.37
N GLU A 253 11.51 9.18 -11.03
CA GLU A 253 10.69 10.24 -11.61
C GLU A 253 10.95 10.42 -13.11
N GLN A 254 12.22 10.37 -13.55
CA GLN A 254 12.58 10.43 -14.96
C GLN A 254 12.00 9.25 -15.76
N LEU A 255 12.11 8.03 -15.24
CA LEU A 255 11.54 6.83 -15.86
C LEU A 255 10.02 6.91 -15.95
N ALA A 256 9.38 7.32 -14.85
CA ALA A 256 7.92 7.52 -14.82
C ALA A 256 7.47 8.55 -15.85
N ALA A 257 8.17 9.68 -15.96
CA ALA A 257 7.86 10.72 -16.94
C ALA A 257 7.99 10.25 -18.40
N ARG A 258 8.97 9.39 -18.70
CA ARG A 258 9.17 8.83 -20.05
C ARG A 258 8.15 7.76 -20.40
N ALA A 259 7.75 6.92 -19.43
CA ALA A 259 6.83 5.83 -19.64
C ALA A 259 5.35 6.29 -19.72
N LEU A 260 5.03 7.49 -19.27
CA LEU A 260 3.68 8.04 -19.33
C LEU A 260 3.38 8.56 -20.74
N LYS A 261 2.58 7.82 -21.54
CA LYS A 261 2.17 8.17 -22.92
C LYS A 261 1.17 9.34 -23.00
N ALA A 262 0.35 9.51 -21.99
CA ALA A 262 -0.52 10.67 -21.80
C ALA A 262 -0.74 10.83 -20.29
N ARG A 263 -0.44 11.98 -19.74
CA ARG A 263 -1.30 12.47 -18.67
C ARG A 263 -2.61 12.78 -19.36
N GLY A 264 -3.55 11.84 -19.35
CA GLY A 264 -4.93 12.16 -19.62
C GLY A 264 -5.20 13.43 -18.83
N ARG A 265 -5.87 14.40 -19.40
CA ARG A 265 -6.36 15.57 -18.70
C ARG A 265 -6.76 15.07 -17.31
N GLN A 266 -5.97 15.40 -16.28
CA GLN A 266 -6.41 15.19 -14.88
C GLN A 266 -7.85 15.61 -14.93
N ALA A 267 -8.76 14.71 -14.52
CA ALA A 267 -10.17 15.02 -14.57
C ALA A 267 -10.29 16.45 -14.08
N GLY A 268 -10.35 17.38 -15.05
CA GLY A 268 -10.37 18.83 -14.80
C GLY A 268 -11.77 19.20 -14.37
N GLY A 269 -12.32 18.32 -13.52
CA GLY A 269 -13.59 18.40 -12.90
C GLY A 269 -13.49 19.17 -11.58
N LEU A 270 -14.64 19.50 -11.08
CA LEU A 270 -14.89 20.07 -9.77
C LEU A 270 -14.01 19.44 -8.66
N ALA A 271 -13.76 18.11 -8.71
CA ALA A 271 -12.95 17.39 -7.74
C ALA A 271 -11.46 17.82 -7.71
N ALA A 272 -10.84 18.04 -8.87
CA ALA A 272 -9.45 18.50 -8.93
C ALA A 272 -9.34 20.00 -8.56
N TRP A 273 -10.35 20.80 -8.89
CA TRP A 273 -10.43 22.20 -8.49
C TRP A 273 -10.63 22.33 -6.97
N LEU A 274 -11.63 21.62 -6.40
CA LEU A 274 -11.84 21.53 -4.95
C LEU A 274 -10.60 20.99 -4.22
N GLY A 275 -9.92 20.01 -4.85
CA GLY A 275 -8.69 19.47 -4.29
C GLY A 275 -7.54 20.47 -4.19
N ARG A 276 -7.40 21.37 -5.15
CA ARG A 276 -6.42 22.48 -5.10
C ARG A 276 -6.82 23.53 -4.06
N LEU A 277 -8.12 23.85 -3.99
CA LEU A 277 -8.64 24.77 -2.98
C LEU A 277 -8.41 24.25 -1.55
N ALA A 278 -8.65 22.94 -1.32
CA ALA A 278 -8.53 22.33 0.00
C ALA A 278 -7.10 22.38 0.58
N VAL A 279 -6.07 22.40 -0.28
CA VAL A 279 -4.66 22.45 0.16
C VAL A 279 -4.11 23.89 0.10
N HIS A 280 -4.88 24.85 -0.41
CA HIS A 280 -4.45 26.25 -0.55
C HIS A 280 -4.30 26.92 0.82
N ARG A 281 -3.24 27.72 1.00
CA ARG A 281 -2.87 28.33 2.28
C ARG A 281 -3.96 29.24 2.89
N LEU A 282 -4.73 29.93 2.03
CA LEU A 282 -5.79 30.86 2.45
C LEU A 282 -7.18 30.23 2.29
N TRP A 283 -7.42 29.44 1.24
CA TRP A 283 -8.73 28.86 0.92
C TRP A 283 -8.99 27.49 1.57
N GLY A 284 -7.99 26.88 2.19
CA GLY A 284 -8.16 25.58 2.86
C GLY A 284 -9.17 25.62 4.01
N ILE A 285 -9.11 26.64 4.87
CA ILE A 285 -10.03 26.81 6.00
C ILE A 285 -11.47 27.07 5.53
N PRO A 286 -11.74 28.05 4.63
CA PRO A 286 -13.08 28.22 4.06
C PRO A 286 -13.63 26.95 3.38
N THR A 287 -12.79 26.21 2.67
CA THR A 287 -13.21 24.94 2.04
C THR A 287 -13.57 23.88 3.08
N LEU A 288 -12.80 23.76 4.17
CA LEU A 288 -13.12 22.87 5.28
C LEU A 288 -14.47 23.23 5.91
N LEU A 289 -14.68 24.52 6.22
CA LEU A 289 -15.96 24.99 6.79
C LEU A 289 -17.13 24.74 5.84
N GLY A 290 -16.94 24.91 4.52
CA GLY A 290 -17.95 24.61 3.51
C GLY A 290 -18.30 23.12 3.48
N ILE A 291 -17.31 22.23 3.58
CA ILE A 291 -17.54 20.78 3.64
C ILE A 291 -18.23 20.36 4.94
N LEU A 292 -17.82 20.94 6.09
CA LEU A 292 -18.49 20.69 7.36
C LEU A 292 -19.94 21.19 7.34
N ALA A 293 -20.19 22.35 6.74
CA ALA A 293 -21.55 22.83 6.56
C ALA A 293 -22.38 21.93 5.65
N ALA A 294 -21.80 21.43 4.54
CA ALA A 294 -22.48 20.47 3.66
C ALA A 294 -22.78 19.15 4.37
N LEU A 295 -21.85 18.64 5.19
CA LEU A 295 -22.08 17.48 6.05
C LEU A 295 -23.21 17.72 7.07
N TYR A 296 -23.20 18.87 7.73
CA TYR A 296 -24.25 19.23 8.67
C TYR A 296 -25.62 19.30 8.00
N VAL A 297 -25.73 19.90 6.83
CA VAL A 297 -26.97 19.96 6.06
C VAL A 297 -27.42 18.58 5.62
N PHE A 298 -26.51 17.76 5.09
CA PHE A 298 -26.87 16.45 4.55
C PHE A 298 -27.16 15.43 5.65
N VAL A 299 -26.32 15.30 6.66
CA VAL A 299 -26.51 14.31 7.73
C VAL A 299 -27.47 14.83 8.80
N GLY A 300 -27.30 16.10 9.22
CA GLY A 300 -28.09 16.68 10.31
C GLY A 300 -29.50 17.07 9.86
N LEU A 301 -29.63 17.97 8.89
CA LEU A 301 -30.95 18.48 8.51
C LEU A 301 -31.71 17.49 7.63
N PHE A 302 -31.08 16.92 6.63
CA PHE A 302 -31.77 15.97 5.74
C PHE A 302 -31.87 14.58 6.40
N GLY A 303 -30.77 13.99 6.87
CA GLY A 303 -30.75 12.65 7.46
C GLY A 303 -31.53 12.58 8.78
N ALA A 304 -31.07 13.32 9.79
CA ALA A 304 -31.66 13.27 11.12
C ALA A 304 -32.96 14.09 11.27
N GLY A 305 -33.16 15.13 10.46
CA GLY A 305 -34.39 15.90 10.49
C GLY A 305 -35.46 15.35 9.54
N THR A 306 -35.27 15.57 8.23
CA THR A 306 -36.31 15.29 7.25
C THR A 306 -36.61 13.80 7.08
N LEU A 307 -35.56 12.97 6.93
CA LEU A 307 -35.72 11.55 6.62
C LEU A 307 -36.22 10.77 7.84
N VAL A 308 -35.69 11.07 9.02
CA VAL A 308 -36.17 10.50 10.29
C VAL A 308 -37.62 10.89 10.54
N GLY A 309 -37.95 12.19 10.45
CA GLY A 309 -39.32 12.65 10.67
C GLY A 309 -40.32 12.02 9.70
N TRP A 310 -39.97 11.83 8.45
CA TRP A 310 -40.82 11.16 7.47
C TRP A 310 -40.98 9.65 7.79
N LEU A 311 -39.90 8.96 8.12
CA LEU A 311 -39.97 7.53 8.49
C LEU A 311 -40.75 7.32 9.76
N GLU A 312 -40.45 8.08 10.82
CA GLU A 312 -41.11 7.95 12.12
C GLU A 312 -42.60 8.32 12.04
N GLY A 313 -42.95 9.44 11.42
CA GLY A 313 -44.32 9.90 11.30
C GLY A 313 -45.16 9.08 10.31
N ASN A 314 -44.76 9.08 9.05
CA ASN A 314 -45.59 8.52 7.98
C ASN A 314 -45.47 7.00 7.86
N LEU A 315 -44.25 6.47 7.80
CA LEU A 315 -44.07 5.04 7.58
C LEU A 315 -44.39 4.21 8.84
N PHE A 316 -43.76 4.54 9.96
CA PHE A 316 -43.97 3.80 11.18
C PHE A 316 -45.20 4.26 11.93
N GLY A 317 -45.42 5.56 12.13
CA GLY A 317 -46.52 6.12 12.87
C GLY A 317 -47.88 5.82 12.26
N GLU A 318 -48.07 6.17 10.99
CA GLU A 318 -49.39 6.05 10.35
C GLU A 318 -49.63 4.68 9.68
N LEU A 319 -48.57 4.03 9.12
CA LEU A 319 -48.76 2.80 8.34
C LEU A 319 -48.41 1.53 9.14
N LEU A 320 -47.17 1.38 9.59
CA LEU A 320 -46.69 0.11 10.12
C LEU A 320 -47.18 -0.17 11.55
N ASN A 321 -47.06 0.80 12.45
CA ASN A 321 -47.44 0.58 13.87
C ASN A 321 -48.93 0.28 14.06
N PRO A 322 -49.89 1.02 13.43
CA PRO A 322 -51.31 0.68 13.56
C PRO A 322 -51.65 -0.68 12.96
N TRP A 323 -50.95 -1.12 11.93
CA TRP A 323 -51.20 -2.43 11.32
C TRP A 323 -50.69 -3.57 12.23
N ILE A 324 -49.49 -3.43 12.79
CA ILE A 324 -48.87 -4.44 13.65
C ILE A 324 -49.58 -4.50 15.01
N ILE A 325 -49.96 -3.37 15.61
CA ILE A 325 -50.69 -3.35 16.84
C ILE A 325 -52.01 -4.13 16.67
N ARG A 326 -52.76 -3.85 15.61
CA ARG A 326 -54.00 -4.60 15.30
C ARG A 326 -53.79 -6.08 15.07
N ALA A 327 -52.66 -6.46 14.46
CA ALA A 327 -52.32 -7.87 14.24
C ALA A 327 -51.98 -8.60 15.55
N VAL A 328 -51.19 -7.96 16.41
CA VAL A 328 -50.80 -8.52 17.71
C VAL A 328 -52.00 -8.64 18.66
N ASP A 329 -52.84 -7.61 18.71
CA ASP A 329 -54.08 -7.62 19.53
C ASP A 329 -55.03 -8.76 19.15
N ARG A 330 -55.08 -9.15 17.86
CA ARG A 330 -55.90 -10.28 17.41
C ARG A 330 -55.27 -11.64 17.69
N LEU A 331 -53.96 -11.73 17.76
CA LEU A 331 -53.22 -12.99 17.89
C LEU A 331 -52.91 -13.35 19.35
N SER A 332 -52.80 -12.35 20.25
CA SER A 332 -52.37 -12.57 21.63
C SER A 332 -53.52 -12.28 22.59
N PRO A 333 -54.04 -13.29 23.32
CA PRO A 333 -55.05 -13.09 24.36
C PRO A 333 -54.44 -12.63 25.71
N LEU A 334 -53.09 -12.50 25.82
CA LEU A 334 -52.39 -12.17 27.05
C LEU A 334 -52.00 -10.69 27.06
N PRO A 335 -52.58 -9.84 27.91
CA PRO A 335 -52.32 -8.39 27.96
C PRO A 335 -50.83 -8.07 28.15
N LEU A 336 -50.12 -8.85 28.97
CA LEU A 336 -48.70 -8.65 29.27
C LEU A 336 -47.79 -8.85 28.03
N LEU A 337 -48.15 -9.81 27.17
CA LEU A 337 -47.44 -10.05 25.91
C LEU A 337 -47.72 -8.94 24.90
N THR A 338 -48.95 -8.47 24.83
CA THR A 338 -49.32 -7.35 23.95
C THR A 338 -48.59 -6.07 24.37
N ASP A 339 -48.56 -5.74 25.67
CA ASP A 339 -47.83 -4.58 26.17
C ASP A 339 -46.31 -4.69 25.92
N LEU A 340 -45.73 -5.88 26.12
CA LEU A 340 -44.29 -6.10 25.84
C LEU A 340 -43.95 -5.93 24.36
N LEU A 341 -44.81 -6.36 23.44
CA LEU A 341 -44.56 -6.32 22.01
C LEU A 341 -44.92 -4.96 21.39
N VAL A 342 -46.09 -4.44 21.68
CA VAL A 342 -46.66 -3.27 20.98
C VAL A 342 -47.21 -2.19 21.93
N GLY A 343 -46.96 -2.29 23.24
CA GLY A 343 -47.27 -1.24 24.20
C GLY A 343 -46.47 0.04 23.93
N GLN A 344 -46.70 1.09 24.73
CA GLN A 344 -46.02 2.39 24.56
C GLN A 344 -44.48 2.28 24.52
N TYR A 345 -43.90 1.34 25.28
CA TYR A 345 -42.49 1.01 25.34
C TYR A 345 -42.20 -0.38 24.77
N GLY A 346 -43.03 -0.85 23.87
CA GLY A 346 -42.95 -2.19 23.30
C GLY A 346 -41.77 -2.40 22.42
N LEU A 347 -41.34 -3.65 22.25
CA LEU A 347 -40.22 -4.05 21.41
C LEU A 347 -40.39 -3.58 19.96
N TRP A 348 -41.62 -3.64 19.42
CA TRP A 348 -41.92 -3.15 18.08
C TRP A 348 -42.05 -1.62 18.05
N THR A 349 -42.95 -1.08 18.88
CA THR A 349 -43.34 0.33 18.83
C THR A 349 -42.19 1.27 19.17
N MET A 350 -41.31 0.89 20.11
CA MET A 350 -40.14 1.67 20.46
C MET A 350 -38.84 1.08 19.87
N GLY A 351 -38.57 -0.21 20.11
CA GLY A 351 -37.31 -0.81 19.70
C GLY A 351 -37.07 -0.83 18.18
N MET A 352 -38.02 -1.43 17.44
CA MET A 352 -37.91 -1.53 15.99
C MET A 352 -38.09 -0.17 15.29
N THR A 353 -39.07 0.64 15.77
CA THR A 353 -39.28 1.98 15.20
C THR A 353 -38.02 2.83 15.34
N TYR A 354 -37.39 2.88 16.52
CA TYR A 354 -36.15 3.67 16.67
C TYR A 354 -34.98 3.10 15.92
N ALA A 355 -34.84 1.79 15.83
CA ALA A 355 -33.76 1.18 15.03
C ALA A 355 -33.86 1.54 13.56
N PHE A 356 -35.04 1.47 12.96
CA PHE A 356 -35.22 1.67 11.51
C PHE A 356 -35.62 3.10 11.14
N ALA A 357 -36.39 3.80 11.95
CA ALA A 357 -36.79 5.16 11.60
C ALA A 357 -35.80 6.23 12.08
N LEU A 358 -35.06 5.99 13.18
CA LEU A 358 -34.12 6.98 13.71
C LEU A 358 -32.67 6.62 13.42
N ILE A 359 -32.21 5.42 13.83
CA ILE A 359 -30.77 5.08 13.75
C ILE A 359 -30.35 4.83 12.30
N LEU A 360 -31.09 3.99 11.57
CA LEU A 360 -30.73 3.59 10.22
C LEU A 360 -30.55 4.77 9.25
N PRO A 361 -31.45 5.78 9.16
CA PRO A 361 -31.25 6.93 8.27
C PRO A 361 -30.04 7.78 8.62
N ILE A 362 -29.81 8.03 9.92
CA ILE A 362 -28.69 8.82 10.40
C ILE A 362 -27.36 8.13 10.03
N VAL A 363 -27.27 6.83 10.36
CA VAL A 363 -26.06 6.03 10.07
C VAL A 363 -25.84 5.91 8.56
N SER A 364 -26.89 5.66 7.78
CA SER A 364 -26.79 5.55 6.33
C SER A 364 -26.33 6.85 5.66
N THR A 365 -26.92 7.98 6.03
CA THR A 365 -26.51 9.29 5.49
C THR A 365 -25.10 9.66 5.90
N PHE A 366 -24.71 9.33 7.15
CA PHE A 366 -23.34 9.53 7.62
C PHE A 366 -22.32 8.71 6.80
N PHE A 367 -22.53 7.39 6.66
CA PHE A 367 -21.62 6.54 5.90
C PHE A 367 -21.57 6.91 4.41
N LEU A 368 -22.69 7.33 3.84
CA LEU A 368 -22.74 7.77 2.45
C LEU A 368 -21.93 9.06 2.26
N ALA A 369 -22.09 10.02 3.17
CA ALA A 369 -21.32 11.26 3.16
C ALA A 369 -19.82 11.00 3.38
N PHE A 370 -19.48 10.11 4.33
CA PHE A 370 -18.10 9.74 4.62
C PHE A 370 -17.44 9.02 3.44
N GLY A 371 -18.15 8.06 2.80
CA GLY A 371 -17.66 7.37 1.60
C GLY A 371 -17.35 8.34 0.45
N VAL A 372 -18.22 9.33 0.20
CA VAL A 372 -17.96 10.37 -0.81
C VAL A 372 -16.71 11.18 -0.46
N LEU A 373 -16.49 11.51 0.81
CA LEU A 373 -15.29 12.23 1.24
C LEU A 373 -14.02 11.39 1.09
N GLU A 374 -14.09 10.12 1.42
CA GLU A 374 -12.99 9.16 1.28
C GLU A 374 -12.62 8.97 -0.19
N ASP A 375 -13.60 8.64 -1.05
CA ASP A 375 -13.40 8.39 -2.48
C ASP A 375 -12.93 9.64 -3.24
N SER A 376 -13.31 10.83 -2.78
CA SER A 376 -12.81 12.10 -3.34
C SER A 376 -11.34 12.37 -3.02
N GLY A 377 -10.73 11.59 -2.12
CA GLY A 377 -9.38 11.80 -1.61
C GLY A 377 -9.23 13.07 -0.77
N TYR A 378 -10.33 13.58 -0.21
CA TYR A 378 -10.31 14.78 0.64
C TYR A 378 -9.65 14.50 2.00
N LEU A 379 -9.89 13.33 2.61
CA LEU A 379 -9.37 12.97 3.93
C LEU A 379 -7.83 13.03 4.02
N PRO A 380 -7.04 12.49 3.06
CA PRO A 380 -5.59 12.66 3.06
C PRO A 380 -5.14 14.12 2.96
N ARG A 381 -5.89 14.95 2.23
CA ARG A 381 -5.60 16.38 2.08
C ARG A 381 -5.88 17.17 3.35
N LEU A 382 -6.95 16.79 4.06
CA LEU A 382 -7.29 17.32 5.37
C LEU A 382 -6.19 17.00 6.38
N ALA A 383 -5.65 15.76 6.38
CA ALA A 383 -4.54 15.36 7.24
C ALA A 383 -3.29 16.25 7.02
N VAL A 384 -2.93 16.53 5.75
CA VAL A 384 -1.81 17.42 5.42
C VAL A 384 -2.05 18.86 5.91
N MET A 385 -3.28 19.36 5.80
CA MET A 385 -3.63 20.70 6.28
C MET A 385 -3.60 20.76 7.81
N SER A 386 -4.18 19.75 8.49
CA SER A 386 -4.17 19.64 9.95
C SER A 386 -2.76 19.57 10.52
N ASN A 387 -1.88 18.78 9.89
CA ASN A 387 -0.48 18.67 10.28
C ASN A 387 0.24 20.04 10.27
N ARG A 388 -0.06 20.92 9.29
CA ARG A 388 0.49 22.29 9.26
C ARG A 388 0.02 23.16 10.42
N VAL A 389 -1.22 22.96 10.87
CA VAL A 389 -1.78 23.70 12.01
C VAL A 389 -1.17 23.17 13.31
N PHE A 390 -1.13 21.86 13.50
CA PHE A 390 -0.57 21.20 14.67
C PHE A 390 0.94 21.48 14.84
N THR A 391 1.71 21.48 13.74
CA THR A 391 3.14 21.82 13.80
C THR A 391 3.38 23.26 14.27
N ARG A 392 2.49 24.21 13.93
CA ARG A 392 2.57 25.59 14.44
C ARG A 392 2.20 25.72 15.92
N LEU A 393 1.40 24.78 16.44
CA LEU A 393 1.03 24.68 17.85
C LEU A 393 2.05 23.86 18.67
N GLY A 394 3.16 23.41 18.06
CA GLY A 394 4.19 22.61 18.71
C GLY A 394 3.79 21.15 18.92
N LEU A 395 2.70 20.69 18.31
CA LEU A 395 2.23 19.30 18.37
C LEU A 395 2.77 18.53 17.17
N ASN A 396 3.40 17.38 17.43
CA ASN A 396 3.87 16.49 16.37
C ASN A 396 2.65 15.78 15.75
N GLY A 397 2.43 15.95 14.44
CA GLY A 397 1.29 15.39 13.71
C GLY A 397 1.30 13.85 13.52
N LYS A 398 1.94 13.14 14.44
CA LYS A 398 1.95 11.67 14.53
C LYS A 398 1.13 11.13 15.70
N ALA A 399 0.35 11.98 16.37
CA ALA A 399 -0.59 11.54 17.40
C ALA A 399 -1.98 11.30 16.80
#